data_98a464c702d1b9366d540f809dc0325e
#
_entry.id   98a464c702d1b9366d540f809dc0325e
#
_cell.length_a   1.000
_cell.length_b   1.000
_cell.length_c   1.000
_cell.angle_alpha   90.00
_cell.angle_beta   90.00
_cell.angle_gamma   90.00
#
_symmetry.space_group_name_H-M   'P 1'
#
loop_
_entity.id
_entity.type
_entity.pdbx_description
1 polymer ?
#
loop_
_entity_poly.entity_id
_entity_poly.type
_entity_poly.pdbx_seq_one_letter_code
_entity_poly.pdbx_strand_id
1 'polypeptide(L)'
;MKFSFTKNREGQKGFSILEMMLATVILLVGLVAIAQLVPASILLNYRNRTDSSALVFAQRELDQMLDQPLNAPGSPPQFTDALANICYLGDPASPNTVQGSPVVVINNQALIDFTAATVANFSFLYLDLTDPSGVTYDVRWAVIITGNGSSISAKRFILGVRQQGGNGYFQPVTLDTMVER
;
A
#
# COMPACT_ATOMS: atom_id res chain seq x y z
N MET A 1 -1.61 -86.70 -5.66
CA MET A 1 -2.41 -85.50 -5.34
C MET A 1 -2.00 -84.42 -6.31
N LYS A 2 -2.84 -84.06 -7.30
CA LYS A 2 -2.57 -82.97 -8.24
C LYS A 2 -3.39 -81.72 -7.82
N PHE A 3 -2.75 -80.71 -7.34
CA PHE A 3 -3.39 -79.41 -7.11
C PHE A 3 -3.51 -78.66 -8.44
N SER A 4 -4.74 -78.44 -8.89
CA SER A 4 -5.03 -77.60 -10.07
C SER A 4 -5.31 -76.19 -9.55
N PHE A 5 -4.38 -75.27 -9.82
CA PHE A 5 -4.60 -73.86 -9.63
C PHE A 5 -5.40 -73.28 -10.80
N THR A 6 -6.69 -73.05 -10.59
CA THR A 6 -7.49 -72.25 -11.52
C THR A 6 -7.16 -70.76 -11.32
N LYS A 7 -6.38 -70.23 -12.24
CA LYS A 7 -6.08 -68.79 -12.32
C LYS A 7 -7.33 -68.06 -12.81
N ASN A 8 -8.08 -67.47 -11.90
CA ASN A 8 -9.15 -66.56 -12.27
C ASN A 8 -8.54 -65.37 -13.04
N ARG A 9 -8.73 -65.32 -14.33
CA ARG A 9 -8.52 -64.14 -15.13
C ARG A 9 -9.74 -63.24 -14.94
N GLU A 10 -9.68 -62.35 -13.96
CA GLU A 10 -10.60 -61.20 -13.89
C GLU A 10 -10.42 -60.42 -15.18
N GLY A 11 -11.47 -60.37 -15.99
CA GLY A 11 -11.46 -59.68 -17.28
C GLY A 11 -11.12 -58.19 -17.04
N GLN A 12 -10.04 -57.73 -17.60
CA GLN A 12 -9.71 -56.28 -17.68
C GLN A 12 -10.87 -55.61 -18.43
N LYS A 13 -11.75 -54.93 -17.69
CA LYS A 13 -12.78 -54.09 -18.27
C LYS A 13 -12.07 -52.86 -18.85
N GLY A 14 -12.04 -52.76 -20.17
CA GLY A 14 -11.52 -51.60 -20.85
C GLY A 14 -12.39 -50.36 -20.54
N PHE A 15 -11.77 -49.20 -20.54
CA PHE A 15 -12.48 -47.92 -20.36
C PHE A 15 -13.49 -47.71 -21.50
N SER A 16 -14.69 -47.26 -21.13
CA SER A 16 -15.71 -46.85 -22.09
C SER A 16 -15.29 -45.53 -22.78
N ILE A 17 -15.61 -45.40 -24.06
CA ILE A 17 -15.39 -44.12 -24.79
C ILE A 17 -16.08 -42.94 -24.05
N LEU A 18 -17.25 -43.19 -23.49
CA LEU A 18 -17.99 -42.17 -22.71
C LEU A 18 -17.21 -41.75 -21.47
N GLU A 19 -16.59 -42.69 -20.75
CA GLU A 19 -15.79 -42.42 -19.56
C GLU A 19 -14.53 -41.60 -19.89
N MET A 20 -13.88 -41.91 -21.01
CA MET A 20 -12.75 -41.11 -21.52
C MET A 20 -13.18 -39.67 -21.89
N MET A 21 -14.33 -39.51 -22.55
CA MET A 21 -14.87 -38.19 -22.86
C MET A 21 -15.20 -37.39 -21.59
N LEU A 22 -15.80 -38.02 -20.60
CA LEU A 22 -16.13 -37.37 -19.34
C LEU A 22 -14.87 -36.98 -18.56
N ALA A 23 -13.87 -37.87 -18.51
CA ALA A 23 -12.60 -37.59 -17.86
C ALA A 23 -11.84 -36.45 -18.52
N THR A 24 -11.82 -36.38 -19.87
CA THR A 24 -11.18 -35.28 -20.59
C THR A 24 -11.88 -33.94 -20.36
N VAL A 25 -13.20 -33.90 -20.28
CA VAL A 25 -13.95 -32.67 -19.95
C VAL A 25 -13.62 -32.18 -18.56
N ILE A 26 -13.62 -33.08 -17.55
CA ILE A 26 -13.27 -32.73 -16.18
C ILE A 26 -11.82 -32.23 -16.10
N LEU A 27 -10.89 -32.92 -16.76
CA LEU A 27 -9.49 -32.51 -16.83
C LEU A 27 -9.34 -31.11 -17.45
N LEU A 28 -10.05 -30.83 -18.55
CA LEU A 28 -9.98 -29.56 -19.26
C LEU A 28 -10.51 -28.40 -18.39
N VAL A 29 -11.64 -28.61 -17.69
CA VAL A 29 -12.19 -27.65 -16.74
C VAL A 29 -11.19 -27.38 -15.59
N GLY A 30 -10.57 -28.42 -15.05
CA GLY A 30 -9.55 -28.32 -14.01
C GLY A 30 -8.31 -27.52 -14.47
N LEU A 31 -7.82 -27.80 -15.69
CA LEU A 31 -6.68 -27.07 -16.27
C LEU A 31 -6.99 -25.60 -16.49
N VAL A 32 -8.16 -25.26 -17.02
CA VAL A 32 -8.58 -23.86 -17.22
C VAL A 32 -8.69 -23.14 -15.87
N ALA A 33 -9.26 -23.78 -14.84
CA ALA A 33 -9.33 -23.20 -13.51
C ALA A 33 -7.94 -22.89 -12.92
N ILE A 34 -6.98 -23.81 -13.05
CA ILE A 34 -5.60 -23.60 -12.59
C ILE A 34 -4.90 -22.50 -13.40
N ALA A 35 -5.11 -22.47 -14.73
CA ALA A 35 -4.52 -21.46 -15.59
C ALA A 35 -4.95 -20.03 -15.24
N GLN A 36 -6.14 -19.84 -14.66
CA GLN A 36 -6.61 -18.53 -14.20
C GLN A 36 -6.00 -18.11 -12.86
N LEU A 37 -5.54 -19.04 -12.03
CA LEU A 37 -4.95 -18.73 -10.72
C LEU A 37 -3.56 -18.08 -10.85
N VAL A 38 -2.79 -18.44 -11.86
CA VAL A 38 -1.41 -17.92 -12.04
C VAL A 38 -1.40 -16.39 -12.23
N PRO A 39 -2.14 -15.79 -13.18
CA PRO A 39 -2.14 -14.35 -13.36
C PRO A 39 -2.74 -13.62 -12.13
N ALA A 40 -3.75 -14.20 -11.48
CA ALA A 40 -4.30 -13.64 -10.25
C ALA A 40 -3.26 -13.59 -9.12
N SER A 41 -2.49 -14.66 -8.94
CA SER A 41 -1.41 -14.72 -7.93
C SER A 41 -0.30 -13.71 -8.20
N ILE A 42 0.11 -13.54 -9.47
CA ILE A 42 1.12 -12.55 -9.86
C ILE A 42 0.63 -11.13 -9.54
N LEU A 43 -0.63 -10.83 -9.86
CA LEU A 43 -1.21 -9.51 -9.58
C LEU A 43 -1.29 -9.23 -8.08
N LEU A 44 -1.69 -10.22 -7.27
CA LEU A 44 -1.74 -10.08 -5.81
C LEU A 44 -0.35 -9.87 -5.22
N ASN A 45 0.65 -10.62 -5.67
CA ASN A 45 2.04 -10.45 -5.22
C ASN A 45 2.59 -9.07 -5.58
N TYR A 46 2.29 -8.58 -6.77
CA TYR A 46 2.69 -7.22 -7.18
C TYR A 46 2.04 -6.15 -6.29
N ARG A 47 0.74 -6.24 -6.03
CA ARG A 47 0.03 -5.32 -5.13
C ARG A 47 0.61 -5.35 -3.72
N ASN A 48 0.77 -6.52 -3.13
CA ASN A 48 1.31 -6.68 -1.79
C ASN A 48 2.71 -6.07 -1.65
N ARG A 49 3.56 -6.25 -2.67
CA ARG A 49 4.90 -5.65 -2.69
C ARG A 49 4.83 -4.12 -2.72
N THR A 50 3.97 -3.56 -3.57
CA THR A 50 3.80 -2.12 -3.71
C THR A 50 3.24 -1.49 -2.43
N ASP A 51 2.23 -2.11 -1.83
CA ASP A 51 1.64 -1.63 -0.57
C ASP A 51 2.65 -1.68 0.57
N SER A 52 3.47 -2.75 0.63
CA SER A 52 4.54 -2.86 1.62
C SER A 52 5.62 -1.79 1.45
N SER A 53 6.04 -1.50 0.21
CA SER A 53 6.99 -0.43 -0.08
C SER A 53 6.42 0.94 0.27
N ALA A 54 5.16 1.21 -0.08
CA ALA A 54 4.47 2.46 0.28
C ALA A 54 4.42 2.66 1.79
N LEU A 55 4.13 1.59 2.56
CA LEU A 55 4.12 1.63 4.02
C LEU A 55 5.49 1.95 4.61
N VAL A 56 6.56 1.31 4.11
CA VAL A 56 7.94 1.57 4.56
C VAL A 56 8.34 3.02 4.31
N PHE A 57 8.00 3.58 3.13
CA PHE A 57 8.24 4.98 2.84
C PHE A 57 7.44 5.91 3.76
N ALA A 58 6.16 5.62 3.96
CA ALA A 58 5.31 6.39 4.84
C ALA A 58 5.89 6.42 6.27
N GLN A 59 6.33 5.28 6.79
CA GLN A 59 6.94 5.18 8.12
C GLN A 59 8.24 5.98 8.20
N ARG A 60 9.13 5.83 7.21
CA ARG A 60 10.41 6.56 7.18
C ARG A 60 10.21 8.07 7.20
N GLU A 61 9.30 8.60 6.37
CA GLU A 61 9.04 10.04 6.31
C GLU A 61 8.36 10.53 7.60
N LEU A 62 7.45 9.73 8.13
CA LEU A 62 6.81 10.05 9.39
C LEU A 62 7.81 10.10 10.54
N ASP A 63 8.73 9.14 10.62
CA ASP A 63 9.78 9.09 11.65
C ASP A 63 10.68 10.35 11.56
N GLN A 64 11.05 10.79 10.35
CA GLN A 64 11.81 12.03 10.16
C GLN A 64 11.05 13.27 10.64
N MET A 65 9.72 13.31 10.42
CA MET A 65 8.86 14.40 10.91
C MET A 65 8.73 14.38 12.44
N LEU A 66 8.64 13.19 13.04
CA LEU A 66 8.52 12.99 14.48
C LEU A 66 9.82 13.33 15.24
N ASP A 67 10.98 13.14 14.61
CA ASP A 67 12.29 13.48 15.17
C ASP A 67 12.52 15.00 15.25
N GLN A 68 11.71 15.80 14.54
CA GLN A 68 11.82 17.25 14.59
C GLN A 68 11.24 17.81 15.91
N PRO A 69 11.86 18.86 16.46
CA PRO A 69 11.30 19.53 17.64
C PRO A 69 9.94 20.10 17.32
N LEU A 70 9.04 20.16 18.33
CA LEU A 70 7.71 20.75 18.17
C LEU A 70 7.79 22.18 17.61
N ASN A 71 8.79 22.95 18.07
CA ASN A 71 9.11 24.30 17.58
C ASN A 71 10.29 24.24 16.64
N ALA A 72 10.16 23.50 15.53
CA ALA A 72 11.20 23.46 14.50
C ALA A 72 11.50 24.87 13.97
N PRO A 73 12.77 25.14 13.58
CA PRO A 73 13.15 26.45 13.06
C PRO A 73 12.49 26.72 11.71
N GLY A 74 12.37 28.01 11.38
CA GLY A 74 11.81 28.49 10.12
C GLY A 74 10.45 29.17 10.29
N SER A 75 10.05 29.88 9.25
CA SER A 75 8.74 30.53 9.18
C SER A 75 8.20 30.38 7.75
N PRO A 76 7.35 29.37 7.52
CA PRO A 76 6.87 28.34 8.45
C PRO A 76 7.95 27.37 8.92
N PRO A 77 7.76 26.68 10.06
CA PRO A 77 8.62 25.60 10.53
C PRO A 77 8.81 24.51 9.49
N GLN A 78 10.07 24.15 9.22
CA GLN A 78 10.43 23.23 8.15
C GLN A 78 11.68 22.42 8.48
N PHE A 79 11.84 21.32 7.79
CA PHE A 79 13.09 20.55 7.76
C PHE A 79 13.39 20.08 6.33
N THR A 80 14.59 19.61 6.10
CA THR A 80 14.97 18.95 4.85
C THR A 80 15.05 17.45 5.11
N ASP A 81 14.30 16.67 4.37
CA ASP A 81 14.30 15.22 4.48
C ASP A 81 15.60 14.59 3.92
N ALA A 82 15.75 13.28 4.09
CA ALA A 82 16.91 12.55 3.58
C ALA A 82 17.03 12.55 2.03
N LEU A 83 15.98 12.98 1.33
CA LEU A 83 15.92 13.09 -0.14
C LEU A 83 16.11 14.53 -0.64
N ALA A 84 16.47 15.44 0.27
CA ALA A 84 16.63 16.87 0.01
C ALA A 84 15.34 17.64 -0.35
N ASN A 85 14.17 17.11 0.04
CA ASN A 85 12.91 17.85 -0.07
C ASN A 85 12.73 18.78 1.12
N ILE A 86 12.18 19.97 0.89
CA ILE A 86 11.77 20.88 1.95
C ILE A 86 10.37 20.46 2.41
N CYS A 87 10.26 20.11 3.69
CA CYS A 87 9.03 19.60 4.30
C CYS A 87 8.54 20.56 5.38
N TYR A 88 7.35 21.12 5.19
CA TYR A 88 6.73 22.02 6.15
C TYR A 88 6.05 21.22 7.26
N LEU A 89 6.23 21.70 8.51
CA LEU A 89 5.74 21.10 9.76
C LEU A 89 4.56 21.84 10.36
N GLY A 90 3.91 22.68 9.56
CA GLY A 90 2.78 23.50 9.98
C GLY A 90 3.19 24.80 10.65
N ASP A 91 2.35 25.82 10.53
CA ASP A 91 2.55 27.16 11.09
C ASP A 91 1.87 27.28 12.46
N PRO A 92 2.62 27.52 13.56
CA PRO A 92 2.07 27.74 14.88
C PRO A 92 1.09 28.91 15.00
N ALA A 93 1.20 29.89 14.07
CA ALA A 93 0.29 31.02 14.04
C ALA A 93 -1.15 30.65 13.61
N SER A 94 -1.33 29.46 13.03
CA SER A 94 -2.63 28.95 12.58
C SER A 94 -3.01 27.66 13.34
N PRO A 95 -3.17 27.68 14.68
CA PRO A 95 -3.48 26.49 15.46
C PRO A 95 -4.89 25.97 15.16
N ASN A 96 -5.10 24.67 15.41
CA ASN A 96 -6.38 23.96 15.28
C ASN A 96 -6.98 23.97 13.86
N THR A 97 -6.13 24.20 12.86
CA THR A 97 -6.51 24.12 11.44
C THR A 97 -5.74 23.01 10.77
N VAL A 98 -6.33 22.40 9.74
CA VAL A 98 -5.63 21.46 8.86
C VAL A 98 -4.74 22.27 7.92
N GLN A 99 -3.44 22.04 7.98
CA GLN A 99 -2.45 22.72 7.14
C GLN A 99 -1.80 21.71 6.20
N GLY A 100 -1.59 22.08 4.95
CA GLY A 100 -0.99 21.22 3.95
C GLY A 100 -1.98 20.54 3.04
N SER A 101 -1.73 19.28 2.73
CA SER A 101 -2.57 18.53 1.79
C SER A 101 -4.00 18.36 2.33
N PRO A 102 -5.03 18.49 1.47
CA PRO A 102 -6.41 18.30 1.87
C PRO A 102 -6.68 16.93 2.49
N VAL A 103 -7.54 16.92 3.51
CA VAL A 103 -7.92 15.73 4.26
C VAL A 103 -9.41 15.49 4.11
N VAL A 104 -9.79 14.23 3.89
CA VAL A 104 -11.17 13.74 3.89
C VAL A 104 -11.37 12.78 5.05
N VAL A 105 -12.58 12.72 5.58
CA VAL A 105 -12.93 11.77 6.64
C VAL A 105 -13.81 10.68 6.05
N ILE A 106 -13.31 9.44 6.06
CA ILE A 106 -14.02 8.27 5.56
C ILE A 106 -14.03 7.23 6.69
N ASN A 107 -15.20 6.71 7.03
CA ASN A 107 -15.36 5.73 8.11
C ASN A 107 -14.72 6.17 9.44
N ASN A 108 -14.84 7.44 9.78
CA ASN A 108 -14.25 8.05 10.98
C ASN A 108 -12.70 8.06 11.01
N GLN A 109 -12.05 7.86 9.86
CA GLN A 109 -10.60 7.98 9.69
C GLN A 109 -10.27 9.20 8.83
N ALA A 110 -9.28 9.97 9.26
CA ALA A 110 -8.75 11.08 8.49
C ALA A 110 -7.76 10.54 7.45
N LEU A 111 -8.02 10.81 6.18
CA LEU A 111 -7.22 10.32 5.05
C LEU A 111 -6.82 11.50 4.18
N ILE A 112 -5.64 11.42 3.58
CA ILE A 112 -5.20 12.42 2.58
C ILE A 112 -6.06 12.30 1.31
N ASP A 113 -6.58 13.42 0.84
CA ASP A 113 -7.29 13.50 -0.42
C ASP A 113 -6.32 13.59 -1.60
N PHE A 114 -6.10 12.47 -2.26
CA PHE A 114 -5.26 12.41 -3.45
C PHE A 114 -5.96 12.89 -4.72
N THR A 115 -7.24 13.22 -4.68
CA THR A 115 -7.97 13.81 -5.82
C THR A 115 -7.77 15.32 -5.91
N ALA A 116 -7.45 15.94 -4.78
CA ALA A 116 -7.14 17.36 -4.70
C ALA A 116 -5.75 17.69 -5.28
N ALA A 117 -5.55 18.95 -5.62
CA ALA A 117 -4.25 19.46 -6.06
C ALA A 117 -3.20 19.32 -4.96
N THR A 118 -1.94 19.12 -5.36
CA THR A 118 -0.78 19.09 -4.46
C THR A 118 -0.55 20.46 -3.82
N VAL A 119 -0.12 20.46 -2.56
CA VAL A 119 0.27 21.66 -1.84
C VAL A 119 1.80 21.70 -1.72
N ALA A 120 2.41 22.80 -2.14
CA ALA A 120 3.85 22.95 -2.12
C ALA A 120 4.42 22.77 -0.71
N ASN A 121 5.52 22.05 -0.60
CA ASN A 121 6.21 21.71 0.65
C ASN A 121 5.39 20.87 1.65
N PHE A 122 4.22 20.37 1.22
CA PHE A 122 3.41 19.34 1.89
C PHE A 122 3.16 18.14 0.99
N SER A 123 3.96 18.02 -0.07
CA SER A 123 3.93 16.87 -0.98
C SER A 123 5.23 16.82 -1.79
N PHE A 124 5.64 15.60 -2.14
CA PHE A 124 6.69 15.36 -3.13
C PHE A 124 6.47 14.02 -3.83
N LEU A 125 7.20 13.81 -4.92
CA LEU A 125 7.23 12.56 -5.65
C LEU A 125 8.53 11.83 -5.31
N TYR A 126 8.42 10.57 -4.94
CA TYR A 126 9.55 9.68 -4.68
C TYR A 126 9.64 8.61 -5.75
N LEU A 127 10.78 8.56 -6.45
CA LEU A 127 11.09 7.49 -7.39
C LEU A 127 11.84 6.38 -6.66
N ASP A 128 11.26 5.19 -6.59
CA ASP A 128 11.94 4.02 -6.02
C ASP A 128 12.95 3.45 -7.03
N LEU A 129 14.21 3.82 -6.83
CA LEU A 129 15.34 3.33 -7.65
C LEU A 129 15.71 1.87 -7.35
N THR A 130 15.19 1.30 -6.27
CA THR A 130 15.44 -0.11 -5.90
C THR A 130 14.48 -1.06 -6.62
N ASP A 131 13.36 -0.53 -7.11
CA ASP A 131 12.43 -1.29 -7.93
C ASP A 131 12.81 -1.18 -9.43
N PRO A 132 13.12 -2.30 -10.10
CA PRO A 132 13.45 -2.30 -11.54
C PRO A 132 12.35 -1.71 -12.44
N SER A 133 11.11 -1.67 -11.96
CA SER A 133 9.98 -1.08 -12.69
C SER A 133 9.88 0.45 -12.57
N GLY A 134 10.74 1.08 -11.75
CA GLY A 134 10.77 2.52 -11.59
C GLY A 134 9.47 3.09 -11.02
N VAL A 135 8.96 2.48 -9.97
CA VAL A 135 7.71 2.90 -9.34
C VAL A 135 7.89 4.27 -8.68
N THR A 136 6.97 5.18 -8.96
CA THR A 136 6.92 6.50 -8.34
C THR A 136 5.81 6.54 -7.30
N TYR A 137 6.11 7.13 -6.14
CA TYR A 137 5.15 7.34 -5.05
C TYR A 137 4.85 8.81 -4.89
N ASP A 138 3.56 9.15 -4.79
CA ASP A 138 3.05 10.47 -4.43
C ASP A 138 2.91 10.48 -2.89
N VAL A 139 3.75 11.25 -2.23
CA VAL A 139 3.80 11.42 -0.78
C VAL A 139 3.18 12.75 -0.44
N ARG A 140 2.18 12.75 0.44
CA ARG A 140 1.47 13.95 0.86
C ARG A 140 1.19 13.91 2.35
N TRP A 141 1.19 15.08 2.99
CA TRP A 141 0.83 15.13 4.41
C TRP A 141 0.05 16.39 4.77
N ALA A 142 -0.63 16.28 5.88
CA ALA A 142 -1.28 17.36 6.56
C ALA A 142 -0.80 17.41 8.01
N VAL A 143 -0.77 18.62 8.56
CA VAL A 143 -0.39 18.87 9.96
C VAL A 143 -1.49 19.64 10.64
N ILE A 144 -1.83 19.23 11.87
CA ILE A 144 -2.72 19.95 12.75
C ILE A 144 -1.94 20.28 14.03
N ILE A 145 -1.79 21.56 14.32
CA ILE A 145 -1.09 22.04 15.50
C ILE A 145 -2.12 22.36 16.57
N THR A 146 -1.94 21.81 17.77
CA THR A 146 -2.72 22.15 18.95
C THR A 146 -1.90 23.09 19.83
N GLY A 147 -2.48 24.22 20.20
CA GLY A 147 -1.80 25.24 20.98
C GLY A 147 -2.56 26.55 21.00
N ASN A 148 -1.92 27.61 21.54
CA ASN A 148 -2.48 28.95 21.66
C ASN A 148 -1.73 30.00 20.84
N GLY A 149 -1.01 29.63 19.78
CA GLY A 149 -0.26 30.51 18.89
C GLY A 149 1.15 30.85 19.38
N SER A 150 1.41 30.87 20.68
CA SER A 150 2.74 31.12 21.27
C SER A 150 3.39 29.87 21.84
N SER A 151 2.60 28.88 22.20
CA SER A 151 3.09 27.56 22.64
C SER A 151 2.36 26.45 21.93
N ILE A 152 3.12 25.51 21.40
CA ILE A 152 2.60 24.28 20.80
C ILE A 152 2.56 23.21 21.88
N SER A 153 1.40 22.61 22.10
CA SER A 153 1.23 21.49 23.01
C SER A 153 1.31 20.14 22.30
N ALA A 154 0.78 20.07 21.06
CA ALA A 154 0.82 18.85 20.27
C ALA A 154 0.82 19.16 18.78
N LYS A 155 1.36 18.23 18.00
CA LYS A 155 1.23 18.17 16.53
C LYS A 155 0.68 16.81 16.12
N ARG A 156 -0.33 16.83 15.27
CA ARG A 156 -0.86 15.64 14.62
C ARG A 156 -0.45 15.64 13.16
N PHE A 157 0.17 14.56 12.72
CA PHE A 157 0.57 14.34 11.35
C PHE A 157 -0.32 13.30 10.69
N ILE A 158 -0.87 13.61 9.54
CA ILE A 158 -1.62 12.70 8.70
C ILE A 158 -0.83 12.59 7.39
N LEU A 159 -0.16 11.46 7.19
CA LEU A 159 0.70 11.21 6.05
C LEU A 159 0.06 10.17 5.14
N GLY A 160 -0.04 10.47 3.86
CA GLY A 160 -0.53 9.55 2.83
C GLY A 160 0.53 9.27 1.79
N VAL A 161 0.65 8.01 1.38
CA VAL A 161 1.52 7.59 0.28
C VAL A 161 0.71 6.77 -0.70
N ARG A 162 0.77 7.13 -1.98
CA ARG A 162 0.09 6.43 -3.06
C ARG A 162 1.06 6.17 -4.21
N GLN A 163 1.05 4.96 -4.75
CA GLN A 163 1.76 4.71 -6.01
C GLN A 163 1.16 5.55 -7.13
N GLN A 164 2.02 6.20 -7.91
CA GLN A 164 1.64 6.95 -9.08
C GLN A 164 1.95 6.14 -10.34
N GLY A 165 0.95 5.98 -11.20
CA GLY A 165 1.09 5.19 -12.42
C GLY A 165 0.81 3.70 -12.23
N GLY A 166 0.72 2.98 -13.36
CA GLY A 166 0.35 1.57 -13.39
C GLY A 166 -1.14 1.33 -13.70
N ASN A 167 -1.46 0.15 -14.18
CA ASN A 167 -2.81 -0.24 -14.59
C ASN A 167 -3.71 -0.68 -13.42
N GLY A 168 -3.41 -0.28 -12.18
CA GLY A 168 -4.14 -0.70 -11.01
C GLY A 168 -4.59 0.46 -10.12
N TYR A 169 -5.77 0.30 -9.51
CA TYR A 169 -6.19 1.15 -8.41
C TYR A 169 -5.41 0.74 -7.15
N PHE A 170 -4.30 1.45 -6.89
CA PHE A 170 -3.60 1.29 -5.62
C PHE A 170 -4.27 2.19 -4.59
N GLN A 171 -4.68 1.57 -3.49
CA GLN A 171 -5.22 2.35 -2.37
C GLN A 171 -4.08 3.08 -1.67
N PRO A 172 -4.26 4.35 -1.31
CA PRO A 172 -3.24 5.07 -0.55
C PRO A 172 -3.09 4.44 0.84
N VAL A 173 -1.84 4.31 1.28
CA VAL A 173 -1.52 4.01 2.67
C VAL A 173 -1.54 5.32 3.43
N THR A 174 -2.29 5.41 4.55
CA THR A 174 -2.32 6.59 5.40
C THR A 174 -1.87 6.22 6.81
N LEU A 175 -0.95 7.00 7.34
CA LEU A 175 -0.50 6.96 8.73
C LEU A 175 -0.96 8.22 9.45
N ASP A 176 -1.47 8.07 10.65
CA ASP A 176 -1.97 9.15 11.49
C ASP A 176 -1.35 9.01 12.88
N THR A 177 -0.65 10.04 13.30
CA THR A 177 0.03 10.04 14.60
C THR A 177 0.02 11.42 15.24
N MET A 178 0.23 11.48 16.53
CA MET A 178 0.30 12.72 17.30
C MET A 178 1.53 12.71 18.21
N VAL A 179 2.21 13.84 18.24
CA VAL A 179 3.31 14.13 19.16
C VAL A 179 2.87 15.17 20.15
N GLU A 180 3.04 14.86 21.43
CA GLU A 180 2.77 15.75 22.59
C GLU A 180 4.07 15.99 23.37
N ARG A 181 4.11 17.13 24.05
CA ARG A 181 5.20 17.47 24.99
C ARG A 181 4.65 17.98 26.29
#